data_1c6e5dc2855ac7bc7bafb06f19be8fba
#
_entry.id   1c6e5dc2855ac7bc7bafb06f19be8fba
#
_cell.length_a   1.000
_cell.length_b   1.000
_cell.length_c   1.000
_cell.angle_alpha   90.00
_cell.angle_beta   90.00
_cell.angle_gamma   90.00
#
_symmetry.space_group_name_H-M   'P 1'
#
loop_
_entity.id
_entity.type
_entity.pdbx_description
1 polymer ?
#
loop_
_entity_poly.entity_id
_entity_poly.type
_entity_poly.pdbx_seq_one_letter_code
_entity_poly.pdbx_strand_id
1 'polypeptide(L)'
;MEENQKIPMRSQVKKEDTWAIEDMYATVEDWEKDFAAAKKVAEEAAEYAGRLGESAQALYDWSALTEKLDCMLSEIYGYASRVKDQDTADAAGQTLSARAMGLYVECSGLISFADPEILSIPEEKLEAFYAEKPELLKYRRSINEVRRCKDHILSPELEKILADAGEMAQAPGTVYSSLVNADLTFDPIKGSNEEELEVTGGSFIPLMQSPDRNVRKAAFESLYGGYGKVLNTAAGLLNAQVSQLKFFAKARKYPDALHASLDATNVPVEVYHNLIEAVHEDIGILHRYMRLRKKLMKTDELHMYDLYTSLVADADVKISFEKAKEEVLDATAVLGKEYGEVLKHGFESRWIDVYENKGKRGGAYSAGQIVHPYVLLNYKGTLDSEFTLAHEMGHAMHSYLSTKNQEPVDREYVIFVAEVASTCNESLLMQHLLKKTQDKKTRAYLINYFLEQFRTTLYRQTMFAEFELKINELVQNGGSLTAEGLNKIYHDLNVFYYGDAVVVDDLIDREWARIPHFYYNYYVFQYSTGFSAAMALSERILSEGEPAVKDYLNFLSGGCSKDPISLLQGAGVDMRLSLIHI
;
A
#
# COMPACT_ATOMS: atom_id res chain seq x y z
N MET A 1 17.57 -4.84 -32.90
CA MET A 1 18.40 -3.81 -32.24
C MET A 1 17.49 -2.61 -32.08
N GLU A 2 16.80 -2.50 -30.95
CA GLU A 2 16.08 -1.27 -30.62
C GLU A 2 17.17 -0.22 -30.33
N GLU A 3 17.08 0.92 -31.03
CA GLU A 3 17.87 2.10 -30.70
C GLU A 3 17.67 2.36 -29.19
N ASN A 4 18.75 2.44 -28.44
CA ASN A 4 18.79 2.91 -27.07
C ASN A 4 18.17 4.33 -27.06
N GLN A 5 16.85 4.44 -26.96
CA GLN A 5 16.20 5.74 -26.82
C GLN A 5 16.68 6.30 -25.48
N LYS A 6 17.50 7.32 -25.58
CA LYS A 6 18.06 8.02 -24.43
C LYS A 6 16.91 8.58 -23.60
N ILE A 7 16.82 8.19 -22.34
CA ILE A 7 15.80 8.70 -21.41
C ILE A 7 15.80 10.24 -21.48
N PRO A 8 14.66 10.89 -21.77
CA PRO A 8 14.59 12.33 -21.96
C PRO A 8 14.79 13.07 -20.63
N MET A 9 15.27 14.31 -20.70
CA MET A 9 15.22 15.24 -19.57
C MET A 9 13.78 15.68 -19.31
N ARG A 10 13.43 16.05 -18.08
CA ARG A 10 12.09 16.56 -17.74
C ARG A 10 11.60 17.66 -18.70
N SER A 11 12.45 18.60 -19.05
CA SER A 11 12.15 19.70 -19.97
C SER A 11 11.85 19.29 -21.42
N GLN A 12 12.12 18.05 -21.80
CA GLN A 12 11.88 17.48 -23.12
C GLN A 12 10.58 16.67 -23.17
N VAL A 13 9.96 16.38 -22.01
CA VAL A 13 8.67 15.69 -21.95
C VAL A 13 7.58 16.64 -22.45
N LYS A 14 6.69 16.13 -23.29
CA LYS A 14 5.58 16.93 -23.78
C LYS A 14 4.63 17.28 -22.64
N LYS A 15 4.10 18.51 -22.66
CA LYS A 15 3.18 18.98 -21.61
C LYS A 15 1.95 18.08 -21.47
N GLU A 16 1.44 17.54 -22.55
CA GLU A 16 0.30 16.62 -22.59
C GLU A 16 0.54 15.29 -21.84
N ASP A 17 1.81 14.89 -21.72
CA ASP A 17 2.23 13.66 -21.02
C ASP A 17 2.63 13.92 -19.55
N THR A 18 2.41 15.12 -19.06
CA THR A 18 2.72 15.53 -17.69
C THR A 18 1.46 15.87 -16.91
N TRP A 19 1.47 15.66 -15.63
CA TRP A 19 0.37 16.07 -14.75
C TRP A 19 0.24 17.59 -14.60
N ALA A 20 -0.99 18.06 -14.26
CA ALA A 20 -1.34 19.48 -14.15
C ALA A 20 -1.10 19.98 -12.71
N ILE A 21 0.15 20.05 -12.25
CA ILE A 21 0.47 20.56 -10.89
C ILE A 21 0.07 22.02 -10.68
N GLU A 22 -0.04 22.77 -11.78
CA GLU A 22 -0.55 24.14 -11.78
C GLU A 22 -1.99 24.29 -11.29
N ASP A 23 -2.76 23.18 -11.24
CA ASP A 23 -4.13 23.19 -10.71
C ASP A 23 -4.15 23.25 -9.17
N MET A 24 -3.09 22.79 -8.48
CA MET A 24 -2.89 23.03 -7.04
C MET A 24 -2.41 24.45 -6.78
N TYR A 25 -1.27 24.83 -7.36
CA TYR A 25 -0.71 26.16 -7.27
C TYR A 25 -0.19 26.61 -8.63
N ALA A 26 -0.73 27.71 -9.15
CA ALA A 26 -0.32 28.25 -10.44
C ALA A 26 1.15 28.71 -10.42
N THR A 27 1.65 29.17 -9.29
CA THR A 27 3.04 29.63 -9.08
C THR A 27 3.56 29.19 -7.71
N VAL A 28 4.89 29.18 -7.56
CA VAL A 28 5.54 28.97 -6.26
C VAL A 28 5.18 30.09 -5.27
N GLU A 29 4.98 31.31 -5.75
CA GLU A 29 4.55 32.45 -4.94
C GLU A 29 3.17 32.24 -4.31
N ASP A 30 2.25 31.55 -4.99
CA ASP A 30 0.94 31.21 -4.43
C ASP A 30 1.08 30.12 -3.36
N TRP A 31 1.94 29.13 -3.60
CA TRP A 31 2.31 28.14 -2.59
C TRP A 31 2.93 28.79 -1.33
N GLU A 32 3.82 29.80 -1.49
CA GLU A 32 4.44 30.54 -0.36
C GLU A 32 3.40 31.30 0.48
N LYS A 33 2.36 31.83 -0.15
CA LYS A 33 1.27 32.51 0.57
C LYS A 33 0.52 31.53 1.48
N ASP A 34 0.18 30.35 0.95
CA ASP A 34 -0.53 29.34 1.71
C ASP A 34 0.36 28.70 2.77
N PHE A 35 1.65 28.50 2.48
CA PHE A 35 2.65 28.06 3.47
C PHE A 35 2.69 29.00 4.69
N ALA A 36 2.72 30.31 4.46
CA ALA A 36 2.73 31.29 5.53
C ALA A 36 1.36 31.40 6.25
N ALA A 37 0.27 31.18 5.52
CA ALA A 37 -1.08 31.20 6.08
C ALA A 37 -1.36 29.97 6.95
N ALA A 38 -0.92 28.77 6.55
CA ALA A 38 -1.09 27.55 7.33
C ALA A 38 -0.44 27.65 8.72
N LYS A 39 0.75 28.23 8.80
CA LYS A 39 1.41 28.48 10.09
C LYS A 39 0.56 29.36 11.02
N LYS A 40 -0.04 30.42 10.51
CA LYS A 40 -0.92 31.30 11.29
C LYS A 40 -2.18 30.56 11.77
N VAL A 41 -2.78 29.73 10.90
CA VAL A 41 -3.94 28.90 11.29
C VAL A 41 -3.57 27.94 12.42
N ALA A 42 -2.37 27.33 12.37
CA ALA A 42 -1.89 26.47 13.45
C ALA A 42 -1.64 27.25 14.76
N GLU A 43 -1.08 28.45 14.68
CA GLU A 43 -0.91 29.34 15.83
C GLU A 43 -2.26 29.75 16.44
N GLU A 44 -3.27 30.09 15.62
CA GLU A 44 -4.64 30.37 16.06
C GLU A 44 -5.28 29.14 16.71
N ALA A 45 -5.11 27.94 16.15
CA ALA A 45 -5.62 26.71 16.74
C ALA A 45 -4.96 26.40 18.10
N ALA A 46 -3.68 26.72 18.26
CA ALA A 46 -2.94 26.54 19.51
C ALA A 46 -3.46 27.43 20.67
N GLU A 47 -4.12 28.56 20.38
CA GLU A 47 -4.74 29.43 21.40
C GLU A 47 -5.92 28.75 22.13
N TYR A 48 -6.41 27.63 21.61
CA TYR A 48 -7.45 26.83 22.25
C TYR A 48 -6.92 25.82 23.29
N ALA A 49 -5.61 25.74 23.49
CA ALA A 49 -5.01 24.85 24.49
C ALA A 49 -5.60 25.12 25.88
N GLY A 50 -6.06 24.07 26.55
CA GLY A 50 -6.75 24.13 27.84
C GLY A 50 -8.24 24.50 27.75
N ARG A 51 -8.78 24.70 26.56
CA ARG A 51 -10.13 25.28 26.37
C ARG A 51 -11.13 24.38 25.62
N LEU A 52 -10.73 23.25 25.06
CA LEU A 52 -11.60 22.40 24.24
C LEU A 52 -12.80 21.87 25.04
N GLY A 53 -12.62 21.68 26.34
CA GLY A 53 -13.69 21.27 27.24
C GLY A 53 -14.52 22.43 27.82
N GLU A 54 -14.26 23.71 27.54
CA GLU A 54 -14.99 24.82 28.14
C GLU A 54 -16.40 24.96 27.62
N SER A 55 -16.58 24.88 26.28
CA SER A 55 -17.90 25.04 25.63
C SER A 55 -17.98 24.32 24.30
N ALA A 56 -19.20 24.05 23.84
CA ALA A 56 -19.48 23.52 22.52
C ALA A 56 -18.88 24.38 21.39
N GLN A 57 -18.95 25.72 21.58
CA GLN A 57 -18.40 26.68 20.61
C GLN A 57 -16.87 26.57 20.51
N ALA A 58 -16.17 26.51 21.65
CA ALA A 58 -14.70 26.39 21.64
C ALA A 58 -14.22 25.11 20.94
N LEU A 59 -14.86 23.98 21.20
CA LEU A 59 -14.55 22.72 20.54
C LEU A 59 -14.84 22.78 19.04
N TYR A 60 -15.96 23.39 18.64
CA TYR A 60 -16.30 23.58 17.23
C TYR A 60 -15.31 24.49 16.49
N ASP A 61 -14.99 25.63 17.06
CA ASP A 61 -14.08 26.61 16.43
C ASP A 61 -12.68 26.01 16.23
N TRP A 62 -12.18 25.29 17.23
CA TRP A 62 -10.94 24.55 17.12
C TRP A 62 -11.00 23.47 16.03
N SER A 63 -12.07 22.65 16.02
CA SER A 63 -12.22 21.60 15.01
C SER A 63 -12.28 22.17 13.59
N ALA A 64 -12.95 23.31 13.40
CA ALA A 64 -13.03 23.98 12.10
C ALA A 64 -11.66 24.57 11.66
N LEU A 65 -10.87 25.10 12.60
CA LEU A 65 -9.53 25.59 12.33
C LEU A 65 -8.57 24.44 11.94
N THR A 66 -8.63 23.32 12.65
CA THR A 66 -7.78 22.16 12.36
C THR A 66 -8.17 21.46 11.06
N GLU A 67 -9.45 21.38 10.72
CA GLU A 67 -9.91 20.91 9.42
C GLU A 67 -9.36 21.81 8.28
N LYS A 68 -9.44 23.13 8.44
CA LYS A 68 -8.87 24.07 7.48
C LYS A 68 -7.35 23.89 7.34
N LEU A 69 -6.65 23.73 8.48
CA LEU A 69 -5.21 23.52 8.52
C LEU A 69 -4.84 22.23 7.77
N ASP A 70 -5.56 21.14 8.01
CA ASP A 70 -5.33 19.85 7.35
C ASP A 70 -5.48 19.97 5.84
N CYS A 71 -6.54 20.63 5.36
CA CYS A 71 -6.70 20.91 3.93
C CYS A 71 -5.51 21.70 3.35
N MET A 72 -5.07 22.74 4.03
CA MET A 72 -3.92 23.55 3.56
C MET A 72 -2.63 22.73 3.54
N LEU A 73 -2.35 21.98 4.61
CA LEU A 73 -1.14 21.15 4.70
C LEU A 73 -1.13 20.05 3.63
N SER A 74 -2.28 19.43 3.35
CA SER A 74 -2.44 18.42 2.29
C SER A 74 -2.06 18.99 0.92
N GLU A 75 -2.57 20.17 0.55
CA GLU A 75 -2.24 20.80 -0.73
C GLU A 75 -0.78 21.28 -0.79
N ILE A 76 -0.27 21.90 0.29
CA ILE A 76 1.12 22.35 0.39
C ILE A 76 2.10 21.20 0.21
N TYR A 77 1.88 20.10 0.94
CA TYR A 77 2.71 18.90 0.86
C TYR A 77 2.53 18.18 -0.48
N GLY A 78 1.28 18.10 -0.95
CA GLY A 78 0.92 17.51 -2.23
C GLY A 78 1.69 18.13 -3.39
N TYR A 79 1.65 19.44 -3.52
CA TYR A 79 2.39 20.18 -4.54
C TYR A 79 3.90 19.95 -4.46
N ALA A 80 4.47 20.17 -3.29
CA ALA A 80 5.92 20.05 -3.08
C ALA A 80 6.43 18.63 -3.41
N SER A 81 5.66 17.59 -3.05
CA SER A 81 5.99 16.21 -3.37
C SER A 81 5.91 15.92 -4.87
N ARG A 82 4.86 16.43 -5.57
CA ARG A 82 4.74 16.24 -7.03
C ARG A 82 5.85 16.96 -7.78
N VAL A 83 6.22 18.18 -7.38
CA VAL A 83 7.37 18.91 -7.96
C VAL A 83 8.67 18.11 -7.81
N LYS A 84 8.94 17.55 -6.62
CA LYS A 84 10.12 16.72 -6.38
C LYS A 84 10.10 15.41 -7.20
N ASP A 85 8.95 14.74 -7.29
CA ASP A 85 8.85 13.41 -7.92
C ASP A 85 9.00 13.45 -9.45
N GLN A 86 8.84 14.63 -10.08
CA GLN A 86 9.12 14.83 -11.52
C GLN A 86 10.61 14.75 -11.86
N ASP A 87 11.46 15.20 -10.94
CA ASP A 87 12.91 15.13 -11.03
C ASP A 87 13.50 15.17 -9.62
N THR A 88 13.81 14.00 -9.08
CA THR A 88 14.34 13.86 -7.72
C THR A 88 15.76 14.44 -7.55
N ALA A 89 16.43 14.80 -8.64
CA ALA A 89 17.73 15.47 -8.62
C ALA A 89 17.61 17.02 -8.60
N ASP A 90 16.41 17.56 -8.83
CA ASP A 90 16.18 19.01 -8.77
C ASP A 90 16.24 19.55 -7.34
N ALA A 91 17.21 20.43 -7.07
CA ALA A 91 17.42 21.01 -5.75
C ALA A 91 16.25 21.89 -5.27
N ALA A 92 15.53 22.52 -6.19
CA ALA A 92 14.35 23.34 -5.84
C ALA A 92 13.21 22.45 -5.35
N GLY A 93 12.90 21.37 -6.05
CA GLY A 93 11.89 20.39 -5.64
C GLY A 93 12.23 19.72 -4.31
N GLN A 94 13.50 19.33 -4.10
CA GLN A 94 13.95 18.80 -2.81
C GLN A 94 13.75 19.81 -1.67
N THR A 95 14.07 21.08 -1.90
CA THR A 95 13.92 22.15 -0.91
C THR A 95 12.45 22.39 -0.56
N LEU A 96 11.56 22.47 -1.56
CA LEU A 96 10.11 22.61 -1.34
C LEU A 96 9.56 21.46 -0.50
N SER A 97 9.92 20.23 -0.85
CA SER A 97 9.47 19.04 -0.13
C SER A 97 9.95 19.00 1.32
N ALA A 98 11.21 19.36 1.57
CA ALA A 98 11.76 19.43 2.93
C ALA A 98 11.07 20.51 3.76
N ARG A 99 10.80 21.67 3.18
CA ARG A 99 10.09 22.77 3.85
C ARG A 99 8.64 22.40 4.17
N ALA A 100 7.92 21.78 3.22
CA ALA A 100 6.56 21.33 3.44
C ALA A 100 6.47 20.32 4.60
N MET A 101 7.40 19.36 4.65
CA MET A 101 7.48 18.40 5.77
C MET A 101 7.80 19.10 7.10
N GLY A 102 8.73 20.07 7.09
CA GLY A 102 9.06 20.87 8.28
C GLY A 102 7.83 21.63 8.81
N LEU A 103 7.05 22.25 7.92
CA LEU A 103 5.81 22.93 8.28
C LEU A 103 4.78 21.96 8.89
N TYR A 104 4.61 20.77 8.26
CA TYR A 104 3.71 19.74 8.77
C TYR A 104 4.06 19.35 10.21
N VAL A 105 5.35 19.08 10.48
CA VAL A 105 5.83 18.71 11.83
C VAL A 105 5.61 19.87 12.82
N GLU A 106 5.93 21.12 12.43
CA GLU A 106 5.73 22.30 13.29
C GLU A 106 4.24 22.48 13.64
N CYS A 107 3.35 22.44 12.64
CA CYS A 107 1.91 22.59 12.85
C CYS A 107 1.32 21.48 13.71
N SER A 108 1.71 20.22 13.46
CA SER A 108 1.26 19.06 14.26
C SER A 108 1.71 19.19 15.73
N GLY A 109 2.91 19.70 15.97
CA GLY A 109 3.42 19.99 17.32
C GLY A 109 2.57 21.03 18.07
N LEU A 110 2.15 22.09 17.37
CA LEU A 110 1.34 23.16 17.96
C LEU A 110 -0.05 22.69 18.42
N ILE A 111 -0.66 21.73 17.74
CA ILE A 111 -2.01 21.20 18.05
C ILE A 111 -2.00 19.88 18.83
N SER A 112 -0.85 19.37 19.23
CA SER A 112 -0.71 18.05 19.89
C SER A 112 -1.38 17.94 21.27
N PHE A 113 -1.79 19.06 21.89
CA PHE A 113 -2.52 19.09 23.15
C PHE A 113 -3.97 18.54 23.04
N ALA A 114 -4.48 18.44 21.82
CA ALA A 114 -5.91 18.22 21.58
C ALA A 114 -6.39 16.84 22.02
N ASP A 115 -5.67 15.77 21.66
CA ASP A 115 -6.10 14.41 22.00
C ASP A 115 -6.24 14.21 23.52
N PRO A 116 -5.26 14.59 24.37
CA PRO A 116 -5.44 14.55 25.82
C PRO A 116 -6.60 15.38 26.33
N GLU A 117 -6.86 16.56 25.76
CA GLU A 117 -7.98 17.40 26.18
C GLU A 117 -9.33 16.79 25.79
N ILE A 118 -9.49 16.30 24.56
CA ILE A 118 -10.70 15.61 24.09
C ILE A 118 -11.00 14.39 24.97
N LEU A 119 -9.98 13.62 25.34
CA LEU A 119 -10.12 12.48 26.25
C LEU A 119 -10.56 12.87 27.67
N SER A 120 -10.22 14.09 28.11
CA SER A 120 -10.60 14.61 29.41
C SER A 120 -12.05 15.05 29.50
N ILE A 121 -12.73 15.30 28.35
CA ILE A 121 -14.13 15.75 28.31
C ILE A 121 -15.04 14.56 28.70
N PRO A 122 -15.85 14.67 29.76
CA PRO A 122 -16.81 13.61 30.11
C PRO A 122 -17.81 13.36 28.99
N GLU A 123 -18.23 12.10 28.81
CA GLU A 123 -19.17 11.70 27.76
C GLU A 123 -20.47 12.53 27.79
N GLU A 124 -21.06 12.66 28.98
CA GLU A 124 -22.28 13.43 29.18
C GLU A 124 -22.15 14.92 28.74
N LYS A 125 -20.95 15.49 28.96
CA LYS A 125 -20.64 16.85 28.55
C LYS A 125 -20.50 16.96 27.04
N LEU A 126 -19.87 15.99 26.42
CA LEU A 126 -19.70 15.95 24.97
C LEU A 126 -21.04 15.77 24.25
N GLU A 127 -21.92 14.90 24.76
CA GLU A 127 -23.30 14.76 24.23
C GLU A 127 -24.09 16.06 24.40
N ALA A 128 -23.93 16.78 25.53
CA ALA A 128 -24.51 18.11 25.70
C ALA A 128 -23.96 19.11 24.67
N PHE A 129 -22.68 19.05 24.35
CA PHE A 129 -22.06 19.90 23.31
C PHE A 129 -22.65 19.62 21.92
N TYR A 130 -22.89 18.36 21.57
CA TYR A 130 -23.55 18.01 20.30
C TYR A 130 -25.00 18.51 20.24
N ALA A 131 -25.70 18.50 21.36
CA ALA A 131 -27.08 19.02 21.44
C ALA A 131 -27.12 20.56 21.38
N GLU A 132 -26.14 21.25 22.00
CA GLU A 132 -26.03 22.71 22.00
C GLU A 132 -25.56 23.25 20.63
N LYS A 133 -24.62 22.55 19.98
CA LYS A 133 -24.00 22.92 18.70
C LYS A 133 -24.07 21.76 17.71
N PRO A 134 -25.21 21.60 16.98
CA PRO A 134 -25.36 20.46 16.03
C PRO A 134 -24.31 20.38 14.94
N GLU A 135 -23.65 21.48 14.57
CA GLU A 135 -22.56 21.51 13.60
C GLU A 135 -21.33 20.69 14.07
N LEU A 136 -21.15 20.45 15.37
CA LEU A 136 -20.16 19.56 15.93
C LEU A 136 -20.36 18.09 15.53
N LEU A 137 -21.57 17.68 15.15
CA LEU A 137 -21.86 16.31 14.71
C LEU A 137 -20.99 15.89 13.50
N LYS A 138 -20.57 16.85 12.68
CA LYS A 138 -19.62 16.64 11.61
C LYS A 138 -18.29 16.03 12.10
N TYR A 139 -17.83 16.40 13.29
CA TYR A 139 -16.57 15.96 13.89
C TYR A 139 -16.75 14.79 14.87
N ARG A 140 -18.00 14.31 15.07
CA ARG A 140 -18.30 13.26 16.07
C ARG A 140 -17.48 11.99 15.84
N ARG A 141 -17.33 11.58 14.58
CA ARG A 141 -16.55 10.38 14.26
C ARG A 141 -15.08 10.53 14.64
N SER A 142 -14.41 11.60 14.19
CA SER A 142 -13.00 11.84 14.48
C SER A 142 -12.75 11.99 15.99
N ILE A 143 -13.63 12.67 16.71
CA ILE A 143 -13.59 12.76 18.18
C ILE A 143 -13.74 11.38 18.81
N ASN A 144 -14.65 10.54 18.32
CA ASN A 144 -14.85 9.19 18.82
C ASN A 144 -13.65 8.28 18.55
N GLU A 145 -12.94 8.44 17.43
CA GLU A 145 -11.70 7.69 17.15
C GLU A 145 -10.61 8.01 18.18
N VAL A 146 -10.41 9.29 18.53
CA VAL A 146 -9.52 9.67 19.64
C VAL A 146 -9.97 9.01 20.95
N ARG A 147 -11.27 9.06 21.26
CA ARG A 147 -11.82 8.52 22.51
C ARG A 147 -11.77 6.99 22.59
N ARG A 148 -11.86 6.29 21.47
CA ARG A 148 -11.73 4.84 21.38
C ARG A 148 -10.37 4.36 21.94
N CYS A 149 -9.33 5.13 21.72
CA CYS A 149 -7.97 4.80 22.17
C CYS A 149 -7.71 5.13 23.65
N LYS A 150 -8.71 5.61 24.40
CA LYS A 150 -8.55 6.12 25.78
C LYS A 150 -7.83 5.16 26.72
N ASP A 151 -8.13 3.87 26.69
CA ASP A 151 -7.56 2.87 27.58
C ASP A 151 -6.09 2.57 27.26
N HIS A 152 -5.63 3.00 26.08
CA HIS A 152 -4.29 2.80 25.52
C HIS A 152 -3.44 4.07 25.56
N ILE A 153 -4.00 5.20 26.00
CA ILE A 153 -3.29 6.46 26.20
C ILE A 153 -2.85 6.55 27.66
N LEU A 154 -1.61 6.94 27.86
CA LEU A 154 -0.96 7.00 29.17
C LEU A 154 -0.98 8.43 29.74
N SER A 155 -0.37 8.63 30.91
CA SER A 155 -0.19 9.99 31.44
C SER A 155 0.76 10.79 30.53
N PRO A 156 0.64 12.15 30.51
CA PRO A 156 1.50 12.99 29.66
C PRO A 156 3.00 12.73 29.84
N GLU A 157 3.44 12.43 31.07
CA GLU A 157 4.85 12.13 31.36
C GLU A 157 5.30 10.81 30.72
N LEU A 158 4.43 9.78 30.75
CA LEU A 158 4.71 8.49 30.14
C LEU A 158 4.64 8.55 28.61
N GLU A 159 3.66 9.29 28.06
CA GLU A 159 3.57 9.53 26.61
C GLU A 159 4.84 10.23 26.08
N LYS A 160 5.35 11.22 26.82
CA LYS A 160 6.59 11.89 26.47
C LYS A 160 7.78 10.92 26.46
N ILE A 161 7.90 10.05 27.49
CA ILE A 161 8.97 9.04 27.53
C ILE A 161 8.86 8.07 26.34
N LEU A 162 7.64 7.63 25.99
CA LEU A 162 7.44 6.74 24.84
C LEU A 162 7.74 7.45 23.50
N ALA A 163 7.40 8.74 23.39
CA ALA A 163 7.75 9.54 22.22
C ALA A 163 9.28 9.68 22.07
N ASP A 164 9.98 10.01 23.17
CA ASP A 164 11.44 10.09 23.19
C ASP A 164 12.11 8.74 22.87
N ALA A 165 11.50 7.63 23.30
CA ALA A 165 11.95 6.26 22.95
C ALA A 165 11.70 5.89 21.49
N GLY A 166 10.79 6.59 20.80
CA GLY A 166 10.40 6.34 19.42
C GLY A 166 11.57 6.43 18.43
N GLU A 167 12.51 7.33 18.65
CA GLU A 167 13.73 7.46 17.82
C GLU A 167 14.60 6.20 17.92
N MET A 168 14.81 5.66 19.13
CA MET A 168 15.54 4.40 19.33
C MET A 168 14.79 3.22 18.70
N ALA A 169 13.48 3.22 18.77
CA ALA A 169 12.64 2.14 18.25
C ALA A 169 12.71 2.03 16.70
N GLN A 170 13.08 3.09 16.01
CA GLN A 170 13.27 3.08 14.55
C GLN A 170 14.64 2.52 14.11
N ALA A 171 15.59 2.37 15.03
CA ALA A 171 16.94 1.94 14.71
C ALA A 171 17.00 0.58 13.99
N PRO A 172 16.22 -0.47 14.36
CA PRO A 172 16.26 -1.75 13.66
C PRO A 172 15.95 -1.64 12.17
N GLY A 173 14.88 -0.90 11.81
CA GLY A 173 14.49 -0.66 10.41
C GLY A 173 15.51 0.19 9.65
N THR A 174 16.05 1.24 10.28
CA THR A 174 17.08 2.10 9.68
C THR A 174 18.36 1.33 9.40
N VAL A 175 18.85 0.55 10.37
CA VAL A 175 20.07 -0.27 10.21
C VAL A 175 19.83 -1.38 9.17
N TYR A 176 18.66 -2.01 9.16
CA TYR A 176 18.27 -2.98 8.14
C TYR A 176 18.32 -2.35 6.74
N SER A 177 17.74 -1.17 6.57
CA SER A 177 17.76 -0.45 5.29
C SER A 177 19.18 -0.15 4.82
N SER A 178 20.08 0.30 5.72
CA SER A 178 21.49 0.53 5.40
C SER A 178 22.19 -0.77 5.00
N LEU A 179 21.98 -1.84 5.76
CA LEU A 179 22.56 -3.16 5.48
C LEU A 179 22.18 -3.68 4.08
N VAL A 180 20.89 -3.66 3.74
CA VAL A 180 20.41 -4.27 2.49
C VAL A 180 20.57 -3.39 1.27
N ASN A 181 20.57 -2.06 1.42
CA ASN A 181 20.64 -1.13 0.29
C ASN A 181 22.04 -0.57 0.03
N ALA A 182 22.92 -0.56 1.03
CA ALA A 182 24.25 0.04 0.90
C ALA A 182 25.40 -0.97 1.07
N ASP A 183 25.34 -1.87 2.05
CA ASP A 183 26.48 -2.70 2.44
C ASP A 183 26.46 -4.08 1.78
N LEU A 184 25.27 -4.64 1.54
CA LEU A 184 25.11 -5.99 1.01
C LEU A 184 25.37 -6.01 -0.49
N THR A 185 26.31 -6.86 -0.91
CA THR A 185 26.64 -7.10 -2.31
C THR A 185 26.48 -8.57 -2.66
N PHE A 186 26.20 -8.84 -3.92
CA PHE A 186 25.99 -10.18 -4.45
C PHE A 186 27.02 -10.50 -5.51
N ASP A 187 27.37 -11.77 -5.63
CA ASP A 187 28.32 -12.21 -6.65
C ASP A 187 27.64 -12.12 -8.03
N PRO A 188 28.29 -11.56 -9.08
CA PRO A 188 27.73 -11.51 -10.42
C PRO A 188 27.58 -12.92 -11.00
N ILE A 189 26.67 -13.05 -11.96
CA ILE A 189 26.38 -14.35 -12.60
C ILE A 189 26.66 -14.31 -14.09
N LYS A 190 26.67 -15.48 -14.74
CA LYS A 190 26.71 -15.59 -16.19
C LYS A 190 25.31 -15.58 -16.79
N GLY A 191 25.10 -14.73 -17.77
CA GLY A 191 23.89 -14.72 -18.61
C GLY A 191 23.93 -15.82 -19.67
N SER A 192 22.85 -15.92 -20.45
CA SER A 192 22.70 -16.97 -21.48
C SER A 192 23.74 -16.91 -22.61
N ASN A 193 24.34 -15.74 -22.83
CA ASN A 193 25.40 -15.53 -23.84
C ASN A 193 26.78 -15.33 -23.20
N GLU A 194 27.00 -15.87 -21.99
CA GLU A 194 28.25 -15.74 -21.22
C GLU A 194 28.60 -14.30 -20.77
N GLU A 195 27.72 -13.34 -20.96
CA GLU A 195 27.86 -11.99 -20.43
C GLU A 195 27.79 -12.01 -18.90
N GLU A 196 28.48 -11.08 -18.25
CA GLU A 196 28.39 -10.90 -16.80
C GLU A 196 27.16 -10.05 -16.46
N LEU A 197 26.29 -10.55 -15.54
CA LEU A 197 25.10 -9.89 -15.07
C LEU A 197 25.21 -9.61 -13.58
N GLU A 198 24.97 -8.36 -13.21
CA GLU A 198 24.92 -7.96 -11.80
C GLU A 198 23.63 -8.45 -11.13
N VAL A 199 23.78 -9.04 -9.94
CA VAL A 199 22.67 -9.41 -9.07
C VAL A 199 22.49 -8.32 -8.02
N THR A 200 21.31 -7.74 -7.99
CA THR A 200 20.90 -6.70 -7.01
C THR A 200 19.47 -6.97 -6.55
N GLY A 201 19.00 -6.26 -5.54
CA GLY A 201 17.58 -6.32 -5.15
C GLY A 201 16.63 -5.97 -6.30
N GLY A 202 17.02 -5.03 -7.18
CA GLY A 202 16.22 -4.60 -8.33
C GLY A 202 16.31 -5.55 -9.53
N SER A 203 17.48 -6.15 -9.81
CA SER A 203 17.66 -7.07 -10.94
C SER A 203 17.20 -8.50 -10.65
N PHE A 204 17.00 -8.85 -9.38
CA PHE A 204 16.68 -10.23 -8.98
C PHE A 204 15.39 -10.78 -9.63
N ILE A 205 14.27 -10.08 -9.53
CA ILE A 205 13.02 -10.57 -10.12
C ILE A 205 13.11 -10.68 -11.65
N PRO A 206 13.61 -9.68 -12.41
CA PRO A 206 13.92 -9.84 -13.83
C PRO A 206 14.78 -11.07 -14.16
N LEU A 207 15.83 -11.35 -13.38
CA LEU A 207 16.68 -12.53 -13.57
C LEU A 207 15.91 -13.83 -13.27
N MET A 208 15.05 -13.85 -12.26
CA MET A 208 14.17 -14.99 -11.94
C MET A 208 13.08 -15.23 -13.00
N GLN A 209 12.76 -14.25 -13.82
CA GLN A 209 11.86 -14.38 -14.97
C GLN A 209 12.55 -14.86 -16.23
N SER A 210 13.89 -14.95 -16.25
CA SER A 210 14.65 -15.43 -17.41
C SER A 210 14.11 -16.77 -17.92
N PRO A 211 14.00 -16.96 -19.24
CA PRO A 211 13.67 -18.27 -19.83
C PRO A 211 14.77 -19.31 -19.57
N ASP A 212 16.03 -18.88 -19.39
CA ASP A 212 17.15 -19.76 -19.09
C ASP A 212 17.16 -20.16 -17.60
N ARG A 213 16.97 -21.46 -17.36
CA ARG A 213 16.94 -22.02 -16.01
C ARG A 213 18.25 -21.84 -15.25
N ASN A 214 19.39 -21.88 -15.97
CA ASN A 214 20.70 -21.71 -15.33
C ASN A 214 20.87 -20.28 -14.80
N VAL A 215 20.40 -19.28 -15.54
CA VAL A 215 20.39 -17.87 -15.10
C VAL A 215 19.53 -17.72 -13.84
N ARG A 216 18.31 -18.28 -13.84
CA ARG A 216 17.43 -18.23 -12.66
C ARG A 216 18.07 -18.86 -11.43
N LYS A 217 18.62 -20.07 -11.61
CA LYS A 217 19.31 -20.80 -10.54
C LYS A 217 20.51 -20.02 -10.00
N ALA A 218 21.36 -19.52 -10.88
CA ALA A 218 22.54 -18.73 -10.49
C ALA A 218 22.15 -17.44 -9.75
N ALA A 219 21.11 -16.72 -10.22
CA ALA A 219 20.61 -15.53 -9.54
C ALA A 219 20.07 -15.84 -8.14
N PHE A 220 19.33 -16.94 -8.00
CA PHE A 220 18.80 -17.43 -6.73
C PHE A 220 19.94 -17.78 -5.75
N GLU A 221 20.96 -18.53 -6.21
CA GLU A 221 22.10 -18.91 -5.41
C GLU A 221 22.94 -17.69 -5.00
N SER A 222 23.18 -16.75 -5.90
CA SER A 222 23.92 -15.52 -5.63
C SER A 222 23.22 -14.66 -4.57
N LEU A 223 21.91 -14.35 -4.78
CA LEU A 223 21.17 -13.50 -3.87
C LEU A 223 21.11 -14.09 -2.46
N TYR A 224 20.61 -15.31 -2.32
CA TYR A 224 20.44 -15.94 -0.99
C TYR A 224 21.77 -16.38 -0.38
N GLY A 225 22.80 -16.60 -1.19
CA GLY A 225 24.19 -16.74 -0.74
C GLY A 225 24.70 -15.47 -0.08
N GLY A 226 24.42 -14.32 -0.67
CA GLY A 226 24.75 -13.01 -0.12
C GLY A 226 24.05 -12.75 1.23
N TYR A 227 22.73 -12.94 1.30
CA TYR A 227 21.99 -12.83 2.56
C TYR A 227 22.50 -13.79 3.63
N GLY A 228 22.96 -14.99 3.23
CA GLY A 228 23.58 -15.95 4.14
C GLY A 228 24.80 -15.42 4.89
N LYS A 229 25.56 -14.48 4.29
CA LYS A 229 26.74 -13.86 4.91
C LYS A 229 26.36 -12.94 6.10
N VAL A 230 25.15 -12.42 6.15
CA VAL A 230 24.67 -11.42 7.14
C VAL A 230 23.46 -11.92 7.96
N LEU A 231 23.15 -13.21 7.87
CA LEU A 231 21.89 -13.77 8.39
C LEU A 231 21.71 -13.57 9.90
N ASN A 232 22.80 -13.70 10.68
CA ASN A 232 22.75 -13.46 12.14
C ASN A 232 22.48 -11.98 12.47
N THR A 233 23.02 -11.05 11.69
CA THR A 233 22.76 -9.61 11.83
C THR A 233 21.30 -9.31 11.51
N ALA A 234 20.78 -9.85 10.40
CA ALA A 234 19.38 -9.69 10.02
C ALA A 234 18.43 -10.28 11.08
N ALA A 235 18.75 -11.46 11.65
CA ALA A 235 17.97 -12.05 12.73
C ALA A 235 17.97 -11.19 13.99
N GLY A 236 19.13 -10.62 14.35
CA GLY A 236 19.24 -9.68 15.48
C GLY A 236 18.40 -8.42 15.29
N LEU A 237 18.41 -7.85 14.07
CA LEU A 237 17.62 -6.69 13.73
C LEU A 237 16.11 -6.99 13.76
N LEU A 238 15.68 -8.12 13.19
CA LEU A 238 14.27 -8.53 13.22
C LEU A 238 13.82 -8.84 14.66
N ASN A 239 14.67 -9.47 15.48
CA ASN A 239 14.38 -9.67 16.90
C ASN A 239 14.23 -8.34 17.66
N ALA A 240 15.05 -7.34 17.36
CA ALA A 240 14.93 -6.01 17.93
C ALA A 240 13.63 -5.31 17.50
N GLN A 241 13.26 -5.45 16.23
CA GLN A 241 12.00 -4.93 15.68
C GLN A 241 10.79 -5.54 16.41
N VAL A 242 10.70 -6.86 16.49
CA VAL A 242 9.59 -7.55 17.17
C VAL A 242 9.57 -7.24 18.66
N SER A 243 10.74 -7.13 19.30
CA SER A 243 10.84 -6.81 20.72
C SER A 243 10.34 -5.40 21.05
N GLN A 244 10.62 -4.42 20.18
CA GLN A 244 10.11 -3.06 20.37
C GLN A 244 8.59 -3.00 20.18
N LEU A 245 8.00 -3.73 19.21
CA LEU A 245 6.55 -3.82 19.05
C LEU A 245 5.88 -4.37 20.31
N LYS A 246 6.41 -5.47 20.85
CA LYS A 246 5.96 -6.04 22.12
C LYS A 246 6.05 -5.02 23.27
N PHE A 247 7.15 -4.25 23.34
CA PHE A 247 7.33 -3.22 24.37
C PHE A 247 6.24 -2.15 24.30
N PHE A 248 6.00 -1.56 23.11
CA PHE A 248 5.02 -0.50 22.95
C PHE A 248 3.58 -1.01 23.14
N ALA A 249 3.24 -2.19 22.63
CA ALA A 249 1.94 -2.82 22.87
C ALA A 249 1.68 -3.01 24.37
N LYS A 250 2.66 -3.58 25.10
CA LYS A 250 2.55 -3.77 26.54
C LYS A 250 2.47 -2.45 27.32
N ALA A 251 3.28 -1.45 26.97
CA ALA A 251 3.26 -0.14 27.61
C ALA A 251 1.88 0.53 27.47
N ARG A 252 1.26 0.39 26.31
CA ARG A 252 -0.08 0.92 25.99
C ARG A 252 -1.23 -0.02 26.39
N LYS A 253 -0.95 -1.10 27.13
CA LYS A 253 -1.92 -2.07 27.66
C LYS A 253 -2.69 -2.86 26.60
N TYR A 254 -2.13 -3.04 25.42
CA TYR A 254 -2.66 -4.00 24.47
C TYR A 254 -2.29 -5.44 24.86
N PRO A 255 -3.12 -6.43 24.49
CA PRO A 255 -2.79 -7.85 24.75
C PRO A 255 -1.46 -8.27 24.11
N ASP A 256 -1.21 -7.83 22.88
CA ASP A 256 -0.03 -8.13 22.09
C ASP A 256 0.18 -7.07 20.97
N ALA A 257 1.20 -7.28 20.14
CA ALA A 257 1.56 -6.38 19.07
C ALA A 257 0.54 -6.41 17.89
N LEU A 258 -0.13 -7.54 17.66
CA LEU A 258 -1.17 -7.66 16.61
C LEU A 258 -2.36 -6.77 16.97
N HIS A 259 -2.89 -6.86 18.19
CA HIS A 259 -3.98 -6.00 18.66
C HIS A 259 -3.61 -4.51 18.55
N ALA A 260 -2.39 -4.15 18.98
CA ALA A 260 -1.93 -2.76 18.90
C ALA A 260 -1.83 -2.25 17.44
N SER A 261 -1.41 -3.11 16.52
CA SER A 261 -1.25 -2.73 15.12
C SER A 261 -2.59 -2.57 14.40
N LEU A 262 -3.52 -3.50 14.61
CA LEU A 262 -4.83 -3.48 13.94
C LEU A 262 -5.78 -2.43 14.52
N ASP A 263 -5.62 -2.11 15.82
CA ASP A 263 -6.40 -1.06 16.46
C ASP A 263 -6.19 0.31 15.80
N ALA A 264 -5.01 0.60 15.29
CA ALA A 264 -4.70 1.86 14.60
C ALA A 264 -5.65 2.17 13.42
N THR A 265 -6.20 1.13 12.77
CA THR A 265 -7.14 1.25 11.65
C THR A 265 -8.53 0.69 11.99
N ASN A 266 -8.77 0.40 13.27
CA ASN A 266 -10.02 -0.17 13.76
C ASN A 266 -10.43 -1.47 13.02
N VAL A 267 -9.46 -2.35 12.78
CA VAL A 267 -9.66 -3.67 12.15
C VAL A 267 -9.69 -4.74 13.25
N PRO A 268 -10.73 -5.56 13.34
CA PRO A 268 -10.79 -6.68 14.28
C PRO A 268 -9.70 -7.72 14.02
N VAL A 269 -9.09 -8.24 15.08
CA VAL A 269 -7.99 -9.24 14.99
C VAL A 269 -8.45 -10.53 14.31
N GLU A 270 -9.73 -10.86 14.41
CA GLU A 270 -10.35 -11.99 13.74
C GLU A 270 -10.16 -11.96 12.21
N VAL A 271 -10.11 -10.76 11.61
CA VAL A 271 -9.86 -10.61 10.16
C VAL A 271 -8.49 -11.20 9.77
N TYR A 272 -7.49 -10.97 10.61
CA TYR A 272 -6.14 -11.51 10.38
C TYR A 272 -6.11 -13.05 10.46
N HIS A 273 -6.72 -13.60 11.50
CA HIS A 273 -6.77 -15.05 11.70
C HIS A 273 -7.62 -15.74 10.63
N ASN A 274 -8.80 -15.19 10.32
CA ASN A 274 -9.68 -15.73 9.29
C ASN A 274 -9.04 -15.75 7.90
N LEU A 275 -8.20 -14.75 7.58
CA LEU A 275 -7.43 -14.77 6.33
C LEU A 275 -6.52 -16.00 6.25
N ILE A 276 -5.75 -16.27 7.30
CA ILE A 276 -4.83 -17.42 7.35
C ILE A 276 -5.61 -18.73 7.27
N GLU A 277 -6.67 -18.87 8.06
CA GLU A 277 -7.51 -20.08 8.10
C GLU A 277 -8.13 -20.37 6.74
N ALA A 278 -8.74 -19.36 6.09
CA ALA A 278 -9.37 -19.54 4.78
C ALA A 278 -8.36 -19.93 3.70
N VAL A 279 -7.16 -19.32 3.70
CA VAL A 279 -6.10 -19.72 2.76
C VAL A 279 -5.62 -21.14 3.03
N HIS A 280 -5.55 -21.58 4.30
CA HIS A 280 -5.20 -22.95 4.66
C HIS A 280 -6.26 -23.96 4.19
N GLU A 281 -7.56 -23.65 4.36
CA GLU A 281 -8.66 -24.52 3.90
C GLU A 281 -8.58 -24.79 2.40
N ASP A 282 -8.22 -23.77 1.59
CA ASP A 282 -8.14 -23.85 0.13
C ASP A 282 -6.73 -24.00 -0.44
N ILE A 283 -5.73 -24.30 0.40
CA ILE A 283 -4.33 -24.42 -0.04
C ILE A 283 -4.14 -25.44 -1.16
N GLY A 284 -5.01 -26.44 -1.24
CA GLY A 284 -5.03 -27.45 -2.30
C GLY A 284 -5.18 -26.87 -3.71
N ILE A 285 -5.76 -25.67 -3.85
CA ILE A 285 -5.87 -24.94 -5.13
C ILE A 285 -4.47 -24.49 -5.59
N LEU A 286 -3.67 -23.91 -4.69
CA LEU A 286 -2.28 -23.54 -4.99
C LEU A 286 -1.44 -24.77 -5.33
N HIS A 287 -1.56 -25.87 -4.58
CA HIS A 287 -0.86 -27.12 -4.89
C HIS A 287 -1.24 -27.67 -6.28
N ARG A 288 -2.52 -27.57 -6.67
CA ARG A 288 -2.96 -27.94 -8.03
C ARG A 288 -2.31 -27.06 -9.09
N TYR A 289 -2.20 -25.76 -8.84
CA TYR A 289 -1.51 -24.83 -9.74
C TYR A 289 -0.02 -25.15 -9.84
N MET A 290 0.67 -25.48 -8.75
CA MET A 290 2.08 -25.89 -8.79
C MET A 290 2.29 -27.16 -9.59
N ARG A 291 1.42 -28.18 -9.46
CA ARG A 291 1.45 -29.38 -10.29
C ARG A 291 1.22 -29.07 -11.77
N LEU A 292 0.29 -28.16 -12.08
CA LEU A 292 0.08 -27.69 -13.46
C LEU A 292 1.31 -26.98 -14.01
N ARG A 293 1.93 -26.10 -13.22
CA ARG A 293 3.16 -25.37 -13.56
C ARG A 293 4.29 -26.35 -13.89
N LYS A 294 4.55 -27.32 -13.03
CA LYS A 294 5.54 -28.39 -13.25
C LYS A 294 5.31 -29.10 -14.58
N LYS A 295 4.06 -29.48 -14.87
CA LYS A 295 3.67 -30.16 -16.11
C LYS A 295 3.89 -29.29 -17.35
N LEU A 296 3.51 -28.02 -17.30
CA LEU A 296 3.65 -27.09 -18.44
C LEU A 296 5.11 -26.73 -18.72
N MET A 297 5.92 -26.58 -17.69
CA MET A 297 7.37 -26.37 -17.81
C MET A 297 8.13 -27.62 -18.28
N LYS A 298 7.49 -28.80 -18.28
CA LYS A 298 8.08 -30.09 -18.67
C LYS A 298 9.37 -30.39 -17.89
N THR A 299 9.38 -30.10 -16.61
CA THR A 299 10.52 -30.37 -15.72
C THR A 299 10.22 -31.55 -14.80
N ASP A 300 11.25 -32.37 -14.53
CA ASP A 300 11.14 -33.48 -13.57
C ASP A 300 11.02 -32.95 -12.12
N GLU A 301 11.68 -31.83 -11.83
CA GLU A 301 11.65 -31.16 -10.53
C GLU A 301 11.39 -29.67 -10.74
N LEU A 302 10.37 -29.15 -10.02
CA LEU A 302 10.06 -27.74 -9.98
C LEU A 302 10.68 -27.14 -8.70
N HIS A 303 11.61 -26.22 -8.85
CA HIS A 303 12.35 -25.59 -7.77
C HIS A 303 11.81 -24.19 -7.45
N MET A 304 12.17 -23.62 -6.30
CA MET A 304 11.79 -22.27 -5.90
C MET A 304 12.24 -21.21 -6.93
N TYR A 305 13.38 -21.40 -7.59
CA TYR A 305 13.86 -20.53 -8.67
C TYR A 305 13.11 -20.68 -10.00
N ASP A 306 12.18 -21.61 -10.12
CA ASP A 306 11.34 -21.80 -11.32
C ASP A 306 9.96 -21.10 -11.20
N LEU A 307 9.65 -20.49 -10.05
CA LEU A 307 8.31 -19.98 -9.76
C LEU A 307 7.98 -18.63 -10.41
N TYR A 308 8.96 -17.86 -10.85
CA TYR A 308 8.75 -16.52 -11.40
C TYR A 308 8.74 -16.49 -12.94
N THR A 309 9.22 -17.52 -13.61
CA THR A 309 9.25 -17.54 -15.07
C THR A 309 7.84 -17.74 -15.65
N SER A 310 7.53 -17.04 -16.74
CA SER A 310 6.24 -17.19 -17.41
C SER A 310 6.07 -18.61 -17.99
N LEU A 311 4.87 -19.16 -17.84
CA LEU A 311 4.49 -20.45 -18.45
C LEU A 311 4.16 -20.32 -19.94
N VAL A 312 3.85 -19.12 -20.38
CA VAL A 312 3.53 -18.79 -21.76
C VAL A 312 4.54 -17.76 -22.23
N ALA A 313 5.26 -18.07 -23.32
CA ALA A 313 6.17 -17.09 -23.90
C ALA A 313 5.44 -15.79 -24.16
N ASP A 314 6.06 -14.66 -23.81
CA ASP A 314 5.47 -13.34 -23.97
C ASP A 314 4.76 -13.21 -25.31
N ALA A 315 3.50 -12.85 -25.24
CA ALA A 315 2.86 -12.26 -26.39
C ALA A 315 3.48 -10.86 -26.47
N ASP A 316 4.35 -10.62 -27.47
CA ASP A 316 4.95 -9.31 -27.79
C ASP A 316 3.85 -8.28 -28.15
N VAL A 317 2.92 -8.06 -27.22
CA VAL A 317 1.80 -7.13 -27.42
C VAL A 317 2.29 -5.77 -26.97
N LYS A 318 2.64 -4.92 -27.93
CA LYS A 318 2.86 -3.50 -27.66
C LYS A 318 1.52 -2.79 -27.51
N ILE A 319 1.27 -2.23 -26.35
CA ILE A 319 0.05 -1.51 -26.02
C ILE A 319 0.40 -0.03 -25.85
N SER A 320 -0.04 0.82 -26.78
CA SER A 320 0.16 2.26 -26.63
C SER A 320 -0.65 2.79 -25.45
N PHE A 321 -0.23 3.90 -24.86
CA PHE A 321 -0.95 4.54 -23.76
C PHE A 321 -2.40 4.90 -24.15
N GLU A 322 -2.61 5.40 -25.40
CA GLU A 322 -3.95 5.69 -25.91
C GLU A 322 -4.82 4.42 -25.95
N LYS A 323 -4.23 3.29 -26.39
CA LYS A 323 -4.96 2.03 -26.42
C LYS A 323 -5.30 1.52 -25.01
N ALA A 324 -4.38 1.64 -24.06
CA ALA A 324 -4.62 1.28 -22.67
C ALA A 324 -5.75 2.12 -22.05
N LYS A 325 -5.80 3.44 -22.31
CA LYS A 325 -6.90 4.31 -21.87
C LYS A 325 -8.26 3.82 -22.42
N GLU A 326 -8.34 3.49 -23.71
CA GLU A 326 -9.56 2.95 -24.30
C GLU A 326 -9.99 1.64 -23.62
N GLU A 327 -9.07 0.71 -23.41
CA GLU A 327 -9.37 -0.61 -22.81
C GLU A 327 -9.76 -0.50 -21.34
N VAL A 328 -9.14 0.39 -20.58
CA VAL A 328 -9.53 0.67 -19.20
C VAL A 328 -10.94 1.31 -19.14
N LEU A 329 -11.25 2.26 -20.01
CA LEU A 329 -12.59 2.86 -20.10
C LEU A 329 -13.65 1.81 -20.48
N ASP A 330 -13.37 0.96 -21.47
CA ASP A 330 -14.27 -0.11 -21.90
C ASP A 330 -14.50 -1.14 -20.77
N ALA A 331 -13.43 -1.52 -20.06
CA ALA A 331 -13.49 -2.49 -18.97
C ALA A 331 -14.31 -1.97 -17.78
N THR A 332 -14.15 -0.68 -17.45
CA THR A 332 -14.83 -0.05 -16.31
C THR A 332 -16.20 0.53 -16.66
N ALA A 333 -16.64 0.43 -17.92
CA ALA A 333 -17.97 0.91 -18.36
C ALA A 333 -19.13 0.26 -17.57
N VAL A 334 -18.93 -0.93 -17.05
CA VAL A 334 -19.88 -1.63 -16.17
C VAL A 334 -20.18 -0.85 -14.88
N LEU A 335 -19.27 0.02 -14.42
CA LEU A 335 -19.43 0.87 -13.24
C LEU A 335 -20.34 2.08 -13.48
N GLY A 336 -20.84 2.24 -14.70
CA GLY A 336 -21.83 3.25 -15.05
C GLY A 336 -21.24 4.53 -15.65
N LYS A 337 -22.15 5.35 -16.15
CA LYS A 337 -21.80 6.53 -16.94
C LYS A 337 -21.00 7.57 -16.17
N GLU A 338 -21.39 7.86 -14.92
CA GLU A 338 -20.73 8.90 -14.11
C GLU A 338 -19.26 8.52 -13.82
N TYR A 339 -19.00 7.25 -13.46
CA TYR A 339 -17.65 6.75 -13.26
C TYR A 339 -16.80 6.90 -14.53
N GLY A 340 -17.34 6.48 -15.68
CA GLY A 340 -16.65 6.58 -16.98
C GLY A 340 -16.37 8.01 -17.42
N GLU A 341 -17.28 8.96 -17.16
CA GLU A 341 -17.09 10.39 -17.48
C GLU A 341 -15.96 11.01 -16.64
N VAL A 342 -15.89 10.70 -15.34
CA VAL A 342 -14.81 11.17 -14.47
C VAL A 342 -13.48 10.55 -14.85
N LEU A 343 -13.44 9.25 -15.11
CA LEU A 343 -12.23 8.54 -15.53
C LEU A 343 -11.69 9.12 -16.86
N LYS A 344 -12.58 9.35 -17.83
CA LYS A 344 -12.23 10.00 -19.09
C LYS A 344 -11.70 11.41 -18.87
N HIS A 345 -12.35 12.19 -18.02
CA HIS A 345 -11.88 13.53 -17.66
C HIS A 345 -10.46 13.48 -17.08
N GLY A 346 -10.16 12.53 -16.18
CA GLY A 346 -8.81 12.33 -15.63
C GLY A 346 -7.76 12.07 -16.72
N PHE A 347 -8.10 11.27 -17.74
CA PHE A 347 -7.22 11.03 -18.89
C PHE A 347 -7.00 12.27 -19.76
N GLU A 348 -8.01 13.13 -19.90
CA GLU A 348 -7.96 14.32 -20.77
C GLU A 348 -7.40 15.55 -20.05
N SER A 349 -7.47 15.60 -18.70
CA SER A 349 -7.13 16.77 -17.88
C SER A 349 -5.77 16.65 -17.19
N ARG A 350 -4.90 15.81 -17.70
CA ARG A 350 -3.50 15.71 -17.21
C ARG A 350 -3.39 15.33 -15.73
N TRP A 351 -4.25 14.41 -15.27
CA TRP A 351 -4.04 13.85 -13.91
C TRP A 351 -2.80 12.97 -13.84
N ILE A 352 -2.29 12.51 -14.99
CA ILE A 352 -1.26 11.48 -15.10
C ILE A 352 0.05 12.07 -15.63
N ASP A 353 1.15 11.78 -14.96
CA ASP A 353 2.51 11.93 -15.47
C ASP A 353 2.94 10.58 -16.05
N VAL A 354 3.01 10.48 -17.38
CA VAL A 354 2.89 9.20 -18.09
C VAL A 354 4.21 8.45 -18.23
N TYR A 355 5.22 9.12 -18.81
CA TYR A 355 6.44 8.43 -19.24
C TYR A 355 7.63 8.69 -18.33
N GLU A 356 8.60 7.77 -18.36
CA GLU A 356 9.86 7.92 -17.67
C GLU A 356 10.65 9.12 -18.21
N ASN A 357 11.26 9.88 -17.33
CA ASN A 357 12.28 10.87 -17.64
C ASN A 357 13.44 10.78 -16.65
N LYS A 358 14.57 11.37 -17.01
CA LYS A 358 15.76 11.38 -16.15
C LYS A 358 15.44 12.08 -14.82
N GLY A 359 15.74 11.42 -13.72
CA GLY A 359 15.47 11.90 -12.37
C GLY A 359 14.05 11.68 -11.86
N LYS A 360 13.09 11.26 -12.70
CA LYS A 360 11.73 10.96 -12.25
C LYS A 360 11.73 9.80 -11.25
N ARG A 361 10.86 9.89 -10.24
CA ARG A 361 10.65 8.81 -9.28
C ARG A 361 10.22 7.52 -9.98
N GLY A 362 10.85 6.41 -9.62
CA GLY A 362 10.53 5.08 -10.16
C GLY A 362 9.23 4.50 -9.60
N GLY A 363 8.72 3.46 -10.26
CA GLY A 363 7.46 2.82 -9.91
C GLY A 363 6.25 3.58 -10.44
N ALA A 364 5.09 3.38 -9.78
CA ALA A 364 3.84 4.07 -10.03
C ALA A 364 3.16 4.39 -8.71
N TYR A 365 2.31 5.40 -8.68
CA TYR A 365 1.42 5.68 -7.56
C TYR A 365 0.29 6.63 -7.95
N SER A 366 -0.80 6.60 -7.19
CA SER A 366 -1.85 7.61 -7.18
C SER A 366 -1.85 8.35 -5.84
N ALA A 367 -2.04 9.66 -5.88
CA ALA A 367 -2.20 10.49 -4.70
C ALA A 367 -3.47 11.33 -4.80
N GLY A 368 -4.38 11.11 -3.85
CA GLY A 368 -5.56 11.95 -3.69
C GLY A 368 -5.16 13.37 -3.28
N GLN A 369 -5.80 14.35 -3.89
CA GLN A 369 -5.70 15.76 -3.54
C GLN A 369 -7.10 16.41 -3.62
N ILE A 370 -7.26 17.58 -3.05
CA ILE A 370 -8.58 18.24 -2.98
C ILE A 370 -9.03 18.64 -4.39
N VAL A 371 -8.13 19.16 -5.20
CA VAL A 371 -8.45 19.61 -6.56
C VAL A 371 -8.79 18.46 -7.50
N HIS A 372 -7.94 17.45 -7.55
CA HIS A 372 -8.12 16.17 -8.23
C HIS A 372 -6.97 15.22 -7.90
N PRO A 373 -7.08 13.89 -8.12
CA PRO A 373 -5.97 12.97 -7.94
C PRO A 373 -4.81 13.22 -8.91
N TYR A 374 -3.59 12.86 -8.48
CA TYR A 374 -2.38 12.89 -9.29
C TYR A 374 -1.78 11.49 -9.39
N VAL A 375 -1.54 11.03 -10.61
CA VAL A 375 -1.00 9.70 -10.90
C VAL A 375 0.39 9.82 -11.52
N LEU A 376 1.36 9.10 -10.96
CA LEU A 376 2.68 8.95 -11.56
C LEU A 376 2.79 7.56 -12.18
N LEU A 377 3.17 7.50 -13.46
CA LEU A 377 3.50 6.28 -14.16
C LEU A 377 4.92 6.36 -14.74
N ASN A 378 5.47 5.21 -15.08
CA ASN A 378 6.62 5.03 -15.97
C ASN A 378 6.21 4.04 -17.07
N TYR A 379 5.26 4.48 -17.91
CA TYR A 379 4.57 3.64 -18.89
C TYR A 379 5.53 3.11 -19.97
N LYS A 380 5.57 1.77 -20.16
CA LYS A 380 6.51 1.10 -21.08
C LYS A 380 5.84 0.42 -22.28
N GLY A 381 4.54 0.54 -22.43
CA GLY A 381 3.80 -0.04 -23.54
C GLY A 381 3.64 -1.56 -23.47
N THR A 382 3.64 -2.13 -22.27
CA THR A 382 3.44 -3.56 -22.01
C THR A 382 2.07 -3.81 -21.40
N LEU A 383 1.63 -5.07 -21.38
CA LEU A 383 0.41 -5.46 -20.66
C LEU A 383 0.49 -5.10 -19.16
N ASP A 384 1.66 -5.29 -18.54
CA ASP A 384 1.90 -4.89 -17.15
C ASP A 384 1.68 -3.38 -16.95
N SER A 385 2.15 -2.54 -17.89
CA SER A 385 1.90 -1.09 -17.84
C SER A 385 0.42 -0.74 -17.99
N GLU A 386 -0.36 -1.51 -18.76
CA GLU A 386 -1.80 -1.33 -18.89
C GLU A 386 -2.53 -1.70 -17.59
N PHE A 387 -2.17 -2.80 -16.95
CA PHE A 387 -2.70 -3.15 -15.64
C PHE A 387 -2.31 -2.13 -14.57
N THR A 388 -1.08 -1.62 -14.60
CA THR A 388 -0.65 -0.54 -13.73
C THR A 388 -1.50 0.73 -13.92
N LEU A 389 -1.83 1.09 -15.18
CA LEU A 389 -2.74 2.22 -15.45
C LEU A 389 -4.13 1.97 -14.83
N ALA A 390 -4.70 0.78 -15.02
CA ALA A 390 -5.99 0.43 -14.43
C ALA A 390 -5.97 0.50 -12.91
N HIS A 391 -4.89 0.01 -12.30
CA HIS A 391 -4.62 0.02 -10.86
C HIS A 391 -4.60 1.45 -10.30
N GLU A 392 -3.72 2.29 -10.82
CA GLU A 392 -3.54 3.65 -10.33
C GLU A 392 -4.78 4.52 -10.56
N MET A 393 -5.49 4.29 -11.67
CA MET A 393 -6.77 4.96 -11.89
C MET A 393 -7.88 4.44 -10.96
N GLY A 394 -7.80 3.21 -10.46
CA GLY A 394 -8.67 2.72 -9.40
C GLY A 394 -8.49 3.51 -8.11
N HIS A 395 -7.26 3.71 -7.66
CA HIS A 395 -6.94 4.59 -6.55
C HIS A 395 -7.41 6.03 -6.79
N ALA A 396 -7.16 6.57 -7.98
CA ALA A 396 -7.57 7.93 -8.33
C ALA A 396 -9.09 8.10 -8.22
N MET A 397 -9.86 7.13 -8.72
CA MET A 397 -11.32 7.15 -8.65
C MET A 397 -11.82 7.00 -7.21
N HIS A 398 -11.18 6.16 -6.38
CA HIS A 398 -11.52 6.06 -4.96
C HIS A 398 -11.31 7.40 -4.26
N SER A 399 -10.14 8.00 -4.40
CA SER A 399 -9.82 9.31 -3.81
C SER A 399 -10.75 10.41 -4.30
N TYR A 400 -11.05 10.44 -5.61
CA TYR A 400 -11.99 11.42 -6.18
C TYR A 400 -13.40 11.28 -5.62
N LEU A 401 -13.95 10.06 -5.59
CA LEU A 401 -15.31 9.81 -5.10
C LEU A 401 -15.42 10.08 -3.60
N SER A 402 -14.43 9.70 -2.82
CA SER A 402 -14.37 10.01 -1.39
C SER A 402 -14.33 11.51 -1.16
N THR A 403 -13.40 12.23 -1.78
CA THR A 403 -13.27 13.69 -1.64
C THR A 403 -14.54 14.44 -2.07
N LYS A 404 -15.21 13.96 -3.13
CA LYS A 404 -16.46 14.57 -3.64
C LYS A 404 -17.65 14.39 -2.70
N ASN A 405 -17.72 13.27 -1.98
CA ASN A 405 -18.92 12.87 -1.25
C ASN A 405 -18.78 12.96 0.27
N GLN A 406 -17.57 13.16 0.79
CA GLN A 406 -17.33 13.29 2.22
C GLN A 406 -16.94 14.72 2.61
N GLU A 407 -17.25 15.06 3.87
CA GLU A 407 -16.69 16.25 4.50
C GLU A 407 -15.15 16.14 4.58
N PRO A 408 -14.41 17.26 4.60
CA PRO A 408 -12.93 17.20 4.62
C PRO A 408 -12.36 16.32 5.72
N VAL A 409 -12.99 16.28 6.91
CA VAL A 409 -12.55 15.46 8.06
C VAL A 409 -12.70 13.95 7.82
N ASP A 410 -13.53 13.53 6.86
CA ASP A 410 -13.82 12.13 6.55
C ASP A 410 -13.40 11.71 5.14
N ARG A 411 -12.76 12.59 4.34
CA ARG A 411 -12.43 12.32 2.92
C ARG A 411 -11.34 11.27 2.71
N GLU A 412 -10.41 11.16 3.65
CA GLU A 412 -9.34 10.16 3.57
C GLU A 412 -9.90 8.77 3.87
N TYR A 413 -9.31 7.73 3.32
CA TYR A 413 -9.63 6.34 3.66
C TYR A 413 -8.40 5.63 4.21
N VAL A 414 -8.63 4.65 5.08
CA VAL A 414 -7.53 3.91 5.71
C VAL A 414 -6.85 2.97 4.72
N ILE A 415 -5.55 2.71 4.95
CA ILE A 415 -4.71 1.86 4.09
C ILE A 415 -5.30 0.45 3.89
N PHE A 416 -6.06 -0.07 4.86
CA PHE A 416 -6.69 -1.39 4.79
C PHE A 416 -7.60 -1.57 3.57
N VAL A 417 -8.27 -0.51 3.10
CA VAL A 417 -9.15 -0.54 1.93
C VAL A 417 -8.55 0.07 0.67
N ALA A 418 -7.32 0.58 0.75
CA ALA A 418 -6.72 1.30 -0.37
C ALA A 418 -6.63 0.45 -1.64
N GLU A 419 -6.21 -0.82 -1.51
CA GLU A 419 -6.00 -1.72 -2.66
C GLU A 419 -7.30 -2.33 -3.22
N VAL A 420 -8.44 -2.09 -2.59
CA VAL A 420 -9.71 -2.67 -3.06
C VAL A 420 -10.13 -2.07 -4.40
N ALA A 421 -10.05 -0.76 -4.55
CA ALA A 421 -10.46 -0.06 -5.77
C ALA A 421 -9.50 -0.34 -6.94
N SER A 422 -8.20 -0.28 -6.68
CA SER A 422 -7.15 -0.53 -7.67
C SER A 422 -7.23 -1.95 -8.23
N THR A 423 -7.30 -2.94 -7.35
CA THR A 423 -7.38 -4.35 -7.72
C THR A 423 -8.74 -4.71 -8.36
N CYS A 424 -9.84 -4.06 -7.96
CA CYS A 424 -11.13 -4.23 -8.62
C CYS A 424 -11.06 -3.78 -10.08
N ASN A 425 -10.44 -2.63 -10.38
CA ASN A 425 -10.22 -2.18 -11.76
C ASN A 425 -9.36 -3.16 -12.56
N GLU A 426 -8.28 -3.70 -11.97
CA GLU A 426 -7.47 -4.74 -12.62
C GLU A 426 -8.31 -6.00 -12.93
N SER A 427 -9.15 -6.43 -12.00
CA SER A 427 -10.03 -7.59 -12.20
C SER A 427 -11.04 -7.35 -13.33
N LEU A 428 -11.66 -6.17 -13.36
CA LEU A 428 -12.59 -5.80 -14.44
C LEU A 428 -11.87 -5.74 -15.80
N LEU A 429 -10.65 -5.18 -15.86
CA LEU A 429 -9.82 -5.17 -17.07
C LEU A 429 -9.47 -6.60 -17.52
N MET A 430 -9.05 -7.46 -16.59
CA MET A 430 -8.75 -8.87 -16.88
C MET A 430 -9.95 -9.59 -17.50
N GLN A 431 -11.13 -9.45 -16.90
CA GLN A 431 -12.35 -10.08 -17.40
C GLN A 431 -12.76 -9.53 -18.78
N HIS A 432 -12.59 -8.21 -18.99
CA HIS A 432 -12.82 -7.58 -20.29
C HIS A 432 -11.90 -8.14 -21.37
N LEU A 433 -10.59 -8.17 -21.09
CA LEU A 433 -9.58 -8.69 -22.03
C LEU A 433 -9.80 -10.17 -22.35
N LEU A 434 -10.14 -10.98 -21.35
CA LEU A 434 -10.46 -12.40 -21.56
C LEU A 434 -11.71 -12.62 -22.40
N LYS A 435 -12.73 -11.76 -22.31
CA LYS A 435 -13.94 -11.84 -23.16
C LYS A 435 -13.63 -11.42 -24.60
N LYS A 436 -12.80 -10.41 -24.80
CA LYS A 436 -12.47 -9.81 -26.11
C LYS A 436 -11.46 -10.64 -26.89
N THR A 437 -10.50 -11.30 -26.21
CA THR A 437 -9.39 -12.02 -26.82
C THR A 437 -9.81 -13.39 -27.32
N GLN A 438 -9.69 -13.63 -28.63
CA GLN A 438 -9.97 -14.93 -29.27
C GLN A 438 -8.69 -15.73 -29.50
N ASP A 439 -7.53 -15.11 -29.59
CA ASP A 439 -6.25 -15.78 -29.75
C ASP A 439 -5.90 -16.63 -28.53
N LYS A 440 -5.65 -17.91 -28.77
CA LYS A 440 -5.38 -18.87 -27.68
C LYS A 440 -4.08 -18.58 -26.91
N LYS A 441 -3.06 -18.06 -27.58
CA LYS A 441 -1.78 -17.74 -26.95
C LYS A 441 -1.91 -16.55 -26.02
N THR A 442 -2.51 -15.47 -26.50
CA THR A 442 -2.78 -14.26 -25.70
C THR A 442 -3.71 -14.58 -24.54
N ARG A 443 -4.75 -15.38 -24.78
CA ARG A 443 -5.66 -15.84 -23.73
C ARG A 443 -4.96 -16.66 -22.65
N ALA A 444 -4.07 -17.58 -23.04
CA ALA A 444 -3.28 -18.36 -22.09
C ALA A 444 -2.30 -17.48 -21.29
N TYR A 445 -1.74 -16.46 -21.92
CA TYR A 445 -0.89 -15.48 -21.25
C TYR A 445 -1.67 -14.69 -20.20
N LEU A 446 -2.86 -14.15 -20.53
CA LEU A 446 -3.74 -13.44 -19.59
C LEU A 446 -4.13 -14.33 -18.40
N ILE A 447 -4.51 -15.59 -18.65
CA ILE A 447 -4.85 -16.54 -17.58
C ILE A 447 -3.64 -16.80 -16.69
N ASN A 448 -2.44 -16.98 -17.27
CA ASN A 448 -1.23 -17.17 -16.47
C ASN A 448 -0.93 -15.94 -15.62
N TYR A 449 -1.04 -14.74 -16.19
CA TYR A 449 -0.87 -13.48 -15.46
C TYR A 449 -1.83 -13.39 -14.26
N PHE A 450 -3.09 -13.71 -14.47
CA PHE A 450 -4.11 -13.68 -13.42
C PHE A 450 -3.83 -14.71 -12.31
N LEU A 451 -3.43 -15.95 -12.65
CA LEU A 451 -3.06 -16.96 -11.67
C LEU A 451 -1.81 -16.57 -10.86
N GLU A 452 -0.87 -15.87 -11.48
CA GLU A 452 0.30 -15.35 -10.78
C GLU A 452 -0.07 -14.24 -9.78
N GLN A 453 -1.05 -13.40 -10.08
CA GLN A 453 -1.57 -12.43 -9.10
C GLN A 453 -2.13 -13.13 -7.85
N PHE A 454 -2.92 -14.19 -8.00
CA PHE A 454 -3.36 -15.00 -6.86
C PHE A 454 -2.18 -15.58 -6.07
N ARG A 455 -1.22 -16.18 -6.77
CA ARG A 455 -0.04 -16.77 -6.12
C ARG A 455 0.76 -15.73 -5.34
N THR A 456 1.00 -14.55 -5.92
CA THR A 456 1.90 -13.55 -5.34
C THR A 456 1.22 -12.61 -4.36
N THR A 457 -0.06 -12.29 -4.57
CA THR A 457 -0.78 -11.29 -3.77
C THR A 457 -1.69 -11.93 -2.71
N LEU A 458 -2.31 -13.08 -2.98
CA LEU A 458 -3.09 -13.79 -1.98
C LEU A 458 -2.22 -14.77 -1.18
N TYR A 459 -1.75 -15.84 -1.82
CA TYR A 459 -1.09 -16.94 -1.10
C TYR A 459 0.25 -16.55 -0.48
N ARG A 460 1.11 -15.89 -1.24
CA ARG A 460 2.44 -15.49 -0.76
C ARG A 460 2.36 -14.43 0.33
N GLN A 461 1.48 -13.44 0.20
CA GLN A 461 1.35 -12.41 1.23
C GLN A 461 0.71 -12.95 2.51
N THR A 462 -0.21 -13.92 2.41
CA THR A 462 -0.73 -14.63 3.57
C THR A 462 0.35 -15.47 4.25
N MET A 463 1.23 -16.13 3.49
CA MET A 463 2.39 -16.83 4.04
C MET A 463 3.30 -15.87 4.81
N PHE A 464 3.51 -14.67 4.30
CA PHE A 464 4.29 -13.64 5.02
C PHE A 464 3.59 -13.16 6.28
N ALA A 465 2.27 -12.96 6.22
CA ALA A 465 1.48 -12.61 7.39
C ALA A 465 1.57 -13.72 8.46
N GLU A 466 1.44 -14.98 8.08
CA GLU A 466 1.57 -16.10 9.01
C GLU A 466 3.00 -16.20 9.61
N PHE A 467 4.03 -15.93 8.81
CA PHE A 467 5.39 -15.84 9.31
C PHE A 467 5.51 -14.72 10.36
N GLU A 468 5.00 -13.53 10.04
CA GLU A 468 5.00 -12.36 10.94
C GLU A 468 4.27 -12.67 12.26
N LEU A 469 3.10 -13.31 12.18
CA LEU A 469 2.37 -13.75 13.37
C LEU A 469 3.21 -14.70 14.25
N LYS A 470 3.77 -15.76 13.65
CA LYS A 470 4.56 -16.79 14.36
C LYS A 470 5.78 -16.22 15.08
N ILE A 471 6.51 -15.30 14.44
CA ILE A 471 7.70 -14.70 15.06
C ILE A 471 7.34 -13.74 16.18
N ASN A 472 6.23 -12.99 16.06
CA ASN A 472 5.73 -12.14 17.12
C ASN A 472 5.22 -12.96 18.32
N GLU A 473 4.44 -14.01 18.07
CA GLU A 473 3.98 -14.94 19.13
C GLU A 473 5.15 -15.59 19.87
N LEU A 474 6.20 -16.01 19.15
CA LEU A 474 7.40 -16.58 19.76
C LEU A 474 8.04 -15.60 20.75
N VAL A 475 8.23 -14.35 20.34
CA VAL A 475 8.81 -13.31 21.22
C VAL A 475 7.84 -12.92 22.35
N GLN A 476 6.54 -12.84 22.07
CA GLN A 476 5.51 -12.56 23.07
C GLN A 476 5.56 -13.59 24.21
N ASN A 477 5.77 -14.86 23.86
CA ASN A 477 5.89 -15.98 24.81
C ASN A 477 7.28 -16.12 25.45
N GLY A 478 8.16 -15.15 25.28
CA GLY A 478 9.49 -15.10 25.93
C GLY A 478 10.61 -15.79 25.15
N GLY A 479 10.35 -16.24 23.91
CA GLY A 479 11.37 -16.74 22.98
C GLY A 479 12.21 -15.60 22.39
N SER A 480 13.23 -15.99 21.61
CA SER A 480 14.11 -15.07 20.89
C SER A 480 14.29 -15.55 19.48
N LEU A 481 14.37 -14.61 18.53
CA LEU A 481 14.55 -14.92 17.11
C LEU A 481 16.04 -15.18 16.84
N THR A 482 16.35 -16.36 16.32
CA THR A 482 17.67 -16.74 15.83
C THR A 482 17.61 -17.04 14.34
N ALA A 483 18.72 -16.91 13.63
CA ALA A 483 18.76 -17.20 12.21
C ALA A 483 18.26 -18.64 11.89
N GLU A 484 18.69 -19.63 12.68
CA GLU A 484 18.25 -21.02 12.53
C GLU A 484 16.75 -21.18 12.78
N GLY A 485 16.22 -20.58 13.87
CA GLY A 485 14.79 -20.62 14.19
C GLY A 485 13.93 -19.97 13.12
N LEU A 486 14.35 -18.80 12.62
CA LEU A 486 13.68 -18.09 11.54
C LEU A 486 13.68 -18.90 10.22
N ASN A 487 14.83 -19.46 9.85
CA ASN A 487 14.95 -20.34 8.69
C ASN A 487 13.98 -21.53 8.80
N LYS A 488 13.93 -22.17 9.97
CA LYS A 488 13.03 -23.31 10.17
C LYS A 488 11.57 -22.93 10.01
N ILE A 489 11.12 -21.85 10.64
CA ILE A 489 9.74 -21.36 10.51
C ILE A 489 9.43 -21.07 9.05
N TYR A 490 10.34 -20.40 8.35
CA TYR A 490 10.16 -20.02 6.96
C TYR A 490 10.16 -21.22 6.01
N HIS A 491 11.03 -22.21 6.25
CA HIS A 491 11.04 -23.48 5.55
C HIS A 491 9.72 -24.24 5.68
N ASP A 492 9.25 -24.42 6.91
CA ASP A 492 8.03 -25.16 7.22
C ASP A 492 6.81 -24.51 6.50
N LEU A 493 6.76 -23.17 6.45
CA LEU A 493 5.74 -22.43 5.72
C LEU A 493 5.85 -22.66 4.20
N ASN A 494 7.04 -22.57 3.61
CA ASN A 494 7.21 -22.84 2.18
C ASN A 494 6.78 -24.27 1.82
N VAL A 495 7.14 -25.27 2.63
CA VAL A 495 6.70 -26.67 2.43
C VAL A 495 5.18 -26.78 2.46
N PHE A 496 4.53 -26.13 3.42
CA PHE A 496 3.08 -26.15 3.54
C PHE A 496 2.38 -25.45 2.35
N TYR A 497 2.80 -24.23 2.03
CA TYR A 497 2.13 -23.43 1.00
C TYR A 497 2.35 -23.98 -0.43
N TYR A 498 3.55 -24.46 -0.76
CA TYR A 498 3.86 -24.89 -2.13
C TYR A 498 3.61 -26.40 -2.38
N GLY A 499 3.49 -27.20 -1.31
CA GLY A 499 3.12 -28.61 -1.39
C GLY A 499 4.16 -29.51 -2.05
N ASP A 500 3.75 -30.69 -2.44
CA ASP A 500 4.60 -31.79 -2.93
C ASP A 500 5.15 -31.58 -4.36
N ALA A 501 4.61 -30.63 -5.09
CA ALA A 501 5.03 -30.37 -6.47
C ALA A 501 6.31 -29.55 -6.59
N VAL A 502 6.67 -28.83 -5.53
CA VAL A 502 7.83 -27.91 -5.50
C VAL A 502 8.91 -28.46 -4.58
N VAL A 503 10.13 -28.48 -5.05
CA VAL A 503 11.31 -28.71 -4.20
C VAL A 503 11.62 -27.39 -3.48
N VAL A 504 11.43 -27.41 -2.18
CA VAL A 504 11.79 -26.27 -1.33
C VAL A 504 13.30 -26.30 -1.10
N ASP A 505 14.01 -25.46 -1.84
CA ASP A 505 15.47 -25.37 -1.77
C ASP A 505 15.90 -24.73 -0.45
N ASP A 506 16.91 -25.26 0.24
CA ASP A 506 17.40 -24.75 1.54
C ASP A 506 17.74 -23.24 1.52
N LEU A 507 18.07 -22.70 0.37
CA LEU A 507 18.42 -21.29 0.24
C LEU A 507 17.20 -20.35 0.40
N ILE A 508 15.98 -20.82 0.05
CA ILE A 508 14.77 -20.02 0.22
C ILE A 508 14.46 -19.72 1.71
N ASP A 509 14.97 -20.57 2.60
CA ASP A 509 14.79 -20.40 4.04
C ASP A 509 15.30 -19.05 4.55
N ARG A 510 16.18 -18.41 3.77
CA ARG A 510 16.79 -17.09 4.06
C ARG A 510 15.97 -15.92 3.53
N GLU A 511 14.88 -16.16 2.82
CA GLU A 511 14.12 -15.11 2.15
C GLU A 511 13.53 -14.09 3.12
N TRP A 512 13.17 -14.48 4.33
CA TRP A 512 12.69 -13.55 5.37
C TRP A 512 13.65 -12.37 5.60
N ALA A 513 14.97 -12.58 5.45
CA ALA A 513 15.98 -11.54 5.62
C ALA A 513 15.93 -10.47 4.50
N ARG A 514 15.26 -10.76 3.38
CA ARG A 514 15.11 -9.86 2.23
C ARG A 514 13.85 -9.00 2.30
N ILE A 515 12.87 -9.37 3.11
CA ILE A 515 11.52 -8.76 3.08
C ILE A 515 11.45 -7.55 4.01
N PRO A 516 11.43 -6.31 3.48
CA PRO A 516 11.40 -5.10 4.31
C PRO A 516 10.09 -4.95 5.08
N HIS A 517 9.01 -5.57 4.60
CA HIS A 517 7.68 -5.48 5.20
C HIS A 517 7.61 -6.02 6.63
N PHE A 518 8.49 -6.92 7.04
CA PHE A 518 8.56 -7.38 8.43
C PHE A 518 9.01 -6.30 9.43
N TYR A 519 9.37 -5.11 8.91
CA TYR A 519 9.65 -3.91 9.70
C TYR A 519 8.50 -2.90 9.68
N TYR A 520 7.32 -3.24 9.06
CA TYR A 520 6.16 -2.35 8.88
C TYR A 520 4.94 -2.75 9.72
N ASN A 521 5.10 -3.54 10.75
CA ASN A 521 4.10 -3.84 11.79
C ASN A 521 2.78 -4.41 11.23
N TYR A 522 2.77 -5.68 10.89
CA TYR A 522 1.56 -6.37 10.41
C TYR A 522 0.94 -5.68 9.18
N TYR A 523 1.77 -5.25 8.25
CA TYR A 523 1.31 -4.57 7.04
C TYR A 523 0.86 -5.54 5.94
N VAL A 524 1.58 -6.67 5.74
CA VAL A 524 1.48 -7.49 4.52
C VAL A 524 0.12 -8.17 4.32
N PHE A 525 -0.62 -8.46 5.39
CA PHE A 525 -1.93 -9.10 5.28
C PHE A 525 -2.94 -8.25 4.49
N GLN A 526 -2.76 -6.94 4.48
CA GLN A 526 -3.64 -5.99 3.79
C GLN A 526 -3.61 -6.18 2.27
N TYR A 527 -2.53 -6.67 1.69
CA TYR A 527 -2.51 -7.06 0.28
C TYR A 527 -3.48 -8.22 0.00
N SER A 528 -3.47 -9.25 0.84
CA SER A 528 -4.35 -10.42 0.66
C SER A 528 -5.81 -10.07 0.92
N THR A 529 -6.11 -9.31 1.97
CA THR A 529 -7.48 -8.89 2.28
C THR A 529 -8.04 -7.95 1.23
N GLY A 530 -7.26 -6.95 0.79
CA GLY A 530 -7.64 -6.02 -0.27
C GLY A 530 -7.89 -6.73 -1.59
N PHE A 531 -6.98 -7.66 -1.98
CA PHE A 531 -7.15 -8.50 -3.16
C PHE A 531 -8.42 -9.36 -3.09
N SER A 532 -8.68 -10.03 -1.98
CA SER A 532 -9.87 -10.88 -1.80
C SER A 532 -11.16 -10.07 -1.88
N ALA A 533 -11.22 -8.92 -1.20
CA ALA A 533 -12.37 -8.02 -1.27
C ALA A 533 -12.62 -7.52 -2.70
N ALA A 534 -11.55 -7.15 -3.42
CA ALA A 534 -11.65 -6.69 -4.80
C ALA A 534 -12.15 -7.79 -5.76
N MET A 535 -11.69 -9.03 -5.58
CA MET A 535 -12.19 -10.17 -6.37
C MET A 535 -13.67 -10.41 -6.14
N ALA A 536 -14.12 -10.43 -4.87
CA ALA A 536 -15.52 -10.59 -4.50
C ALA A 536 -16.39 -9.46 -5.07
N LEU A 537 -15.95 -8.20 -4.94
CA LEU A 537 -16.68 -7.05 -5.46
C LEU A 537 -16.76 -7.06 -6.99
N SER A 538 -15.68 -7.37 -7.69
CA SER A 538 -15.70 -7.44 -9.15
C SER A 538 -16.61 -8.58 -9.66
N GLU A 539 -16.63 -9.73 -8.98
CA GLU A 539 -17.55 -10.83 -9.30
C GLU A 539 -19.02 -10.41 -9.09
N ARG A 540 -19.33 -9.77 -7.96
CA ARG A 540 -20.66 -9.22 -7.69
C ARG A 540 -21.10 -8.21 -8.75
N ILE A 541 -20.22 -7.26 -9.11
CA ILE A 541 -20.47 -6.25 -10.15
C ILE A 541 -20.83 -6.92 -11.49
N LEU A 542 -20.09 -7.96 -11.88
CA LEU A 542 -20.27 -8.64 -13.16
C LEU A 542 -21.48 -9.59 -13.18
N SER A 543 -21.86 -10.17 -12.04
CA SER A 543 -22.96 -11.14 -11.93
C SER A 543 -24.31 -10.51 -11.54
N GLU A 544 -24.30 -9.52 -10.61
CA GLU A 544 -25.52 -8.91 -10.06
C GLU A 544 -25.88 -7.58 -10.78
N GLY A 545 -24.91 -6.92 -11.42
CA GLY A 545 -25.12 -5.67 -12.18
C GLY A 545 -25.37 -4.45 -11.31
N GLU A 546 -26.36 -3.63 -11.69
CA GLU A 546 -26.60 -2.29 -11.12
C GLU A 546 -26.68 -2.24 -9.57
N PRO A 547 -27.32 -3.17 -8.84
CA PRO A 547 -27.32 -3.14 -7.38
C PRO A 547 -25.91 -3.22 -6.78
N ALA A 548 -25.09 -4.15 -7.25
CA ALA A 548 -23.72 -4.31 -6.77
C ALA A 548 -22.82 -3.13 -7.16
N VAL A 549 -23.02 -2.55 -8.34
CA VAL A 549 -22.34 -1.31 -8.76
C VAL A 549 -22.65 -0.17 -7.80
N LYS A 550 -23.92 0.00 -7.44
CA LYS A 550 -24.33 1.04 -6.48
C LYS A 550 -23.68 0.86 -5.12
N ASP A 551 -23.68 -0.37 -4.61
CA ASP A 551 -23.04 -0.70 -3.33
C ASP A 551 -21.53 -0.40 -3.37
N TYR A 552 -20.86 -0.78 -4.47
CA TYR A 552 -19.45 -0.51 -4.69
C TYR A 552 -19.12 0.98 -4.78
N LEU A 553 -19.91 1.76 -5.53
CA LEU A 553 -19.72 3.22 -5.63
C LEU A 553 -19.98 3.93 -4.30
N ASN A 554 -20.94 3.44 -3.48
CA ASN A 554 -21.14 3.90 -2.11
C ASN A 554 -19.92 3.63 -1.23
N PHE A 555 -19.29 2.46 -1.37
CA PHE A 555 -18.05 2.13 -0.69
C PHE A 555 -16.92 3.10 -1.08
N LEU A 556 -16.70 3.32 -2.38
CA LEU A 556 -15.68 4.28 -2.85
C LEU A 556 -15.93 5.72 -2.39
N SER A 557 -17.19 6.06 -2.16
CA SER A 557 -17.61 7.38 -1.68
C SER A 557 -17.55 7.52 -0.15
N GLY A 558 -17.17 6.46 0.56
CA GLY A 558 -17.34 6.38 2.01
C GLY A 558 -16.24 7.06 2.83
N GLY A 559 -15.03 7.21 2.29
CA GLY A 559 -13.87 7.75 3.03
C GLY A 559 -13.65 7.07 4.37
N CYS A 560 -13.54 7.86 5.43
CA CYS A 560 -13.51 7.41 6.83
C CYS A 560 -14.85 7.59 7.56
N SER A 561 -15.97 7.79 6.87
CA SER A 561 -17.28 7.99 7.54
C SER A 561 -17.71 6.83 8.43
N LYS A 562 -17.14 5.65 8.23
CA LYS A 562 -17.29 4.43 9.05
C LYS A 562 -15.93 3.72 9.14
N ASP A 563 -15.85 2.72 10.03
CA ASP A 563 -14.71 1.80 10.03
C ASP A 563 -14.63 1.00 8.71
N PRO A 564 -13.45 0.51 8.32
CA PRO A 564 -13.24 -0.10 7.01
C PRO A 564 -14.05 -1.40 6.82
N ILE A 565 -14.28 -2.17 7.88
CA ILE A 565 -15.06 -3.41 7.82
C ILE A 565 -16.53 -3.09 7.56
N SER A 566 -17.09 -2.09 8.25
CA SER A 566 -18.47 -1.65 8.02
C SER A 566 -18.69 -1.08 6.61
N LEU A 567 -17.68 -0.40 6.03
CA LEU A 567 -17.75 0.08 4.65
C LEU A 567 -17.80 -1.11 3.66
N LEU A 568 -16.94 -2.11 3.83
CA LEU A 568 -16.93 -3.31 3.00
C LEU A 568 -18.21 -4.13 3.15
N GLN A 569 -18.75 -4.26 4.37
CA GLN A 569 -20.06 -4.91 4.60
C GLN A 569 -21.19 -4.19 3.87
N GLY A 570 -21.16 -2.86 3.82
CA GLY A 570 -22.10 -2.06 3.03
C GLY A 570 -22.01 -2.35 1.54
N ALA A 571 -20.83 -2.77 1.05
CA ALA A 571 -20.62 -3.23 -0.31
C ALA A 571 -20.89 -4.75 -0.49
N GLY A 572 -21.32 -5.45 0.56
CA GLY A 572 -21.66 -6.87 0.54
C GLY A 572 -20.48 -7.82 0.75
N VAL A 573 -19.36 -7.31 1.28
CA VAL A 573 -18.17 -8.11 1.61
C VAL A 573 -17.91 -8.04 3.11
N ASP A 574 -18.00 -9.17 3.82
CA ASP A 574 -17.72 -9.23 5.27
C ASP A 574 -16.41 -9.98 5.54
N MET A 575 -15.33 -9.23 5.76
CA MET A 575 -13.99 -9.76 6.03
C MET A 575 -13.86 -10.49 7.37
N ARG A 576 -14.88 -10.45 8.24
CA ARG A 576 -14.94 -11.24 9.49
C ARG A 576 -15.40 -12.67 9.25
N LEU A 577 -16.00 -12.93 8.09
CA LEU A 577 -16.35 -14.27 7.66
C LEU A 577 -15.15 -14.95 6.99
N SER A 578 -15.18 -16.27 6.89
CA SER A 578 -14.19 -17.00 6.09
C SER A 578 -14.23 -16.48 4.65
N LEU A 579 -13.07 -16.31 4.01
CA LEU A 579 -12.93 -15.87 2.61
C LEU A 579 -13.70 -16.76 1.61
N ILE A 580 -14.05 -17.96 2.00
CA ILE A 580 -14.88 -18.90 1.21
C ILE A 580 -16.34 -18.40 1.09
N HIS A 581 -16.77 -17.51 1.97
CA HIS A 581 -18.13 -16.99 2.04
C HIS A 581 -18.24 -15.53 1.56
N ILE A 582 -17.15 -14.98 1.02
CA ILE A 582 -17.10 -13.65 0.41
C ILE A 582 -17.46 -13.71 -1.06
#